data_e759baec456e69f7ba25c34071cb4b2f
#
_entry.id   e759baec456e69f7ba25c34071cb4b2f
#
_cell.length_a   1.000
_cell.length_b   1.000
_cell.length_c   1.000
_cell.angle_alpha   90.00
_cell.angle_beta   90.00
_cell.angle_gamma   90.00
#
_symmetry.space_group_name_H-M   'P 1'
#
loop_
_entity.id
_entity.type
_entity.pdbx_description
1 polymer ?
#
loop_
_entity_poly.entity_id
_entity_poly.type
_entity_poly.pdbx_seq_one_letter_code
_entity_poly.pdbx_strand_id
1 'polypeptide(L)'
;MTPAAAPRPTAAADWRALGTTVRLVVTDPALLDSCNLLLARQLAEVDAACSRFRADSELAALDTTHGRPVRVSPLLAEALAVALRAAEATDGAVDPTVGSAMAAIGYDRDFTLVSEDDRPVSLRVRRAPGWRRVTLDPDTGTVVVPDG
;
A
#
# COMPACT_ATOMS: atom_id res chain seq x y z
N MET A 1 -28.69 -38.38 11.38
CA MET A 1 -28.47 -37.58 10.17
C MET A 1 -28.86 -36.14 10.49
N THR A 2 -27.87 -35.28 10.72
CA THR A 2 -28.11 -33.84 10.95
C THR A 2 -28.41 -33.19 9.61
N PRO A 3 -29.52 -32.44 9.45
CA PRO A 3 -29.82 -31.77 8.19
C PRO A 3 -28.72 -30.71 7.91
N ALA A 4 -28.19 -30.71 6.70
CA ALA A 4 -27.28 -29.69 6.22
C ALA A 4 -27.98 -28.33 6.30
N ALA A 5 -27.37 -27.39 6.99
CA ALA A 5 -27.91 -26.04 7.09
C ALA A 5 -28.04 -25.41 5.68
N ALA A 6 -29.21 -24.86 5.38
CA ALA A 6 -29.42 -24.16 4.12
C ALA A 6 -28.36 -23.04 3.94
N PRO A 7 -27.84 -22.82 2.72
CA PRO A 7 -26.89 -21.74 2.48
C PRO A 7 -27.52 -20.40 2.87
N ARG A 8 -26.81 -19.63 3.68
CA ARG A 8 -27.26 -18.29 4.06
C ARG A 8 -27.24 -17.38 2.82
N PRO A 9 -28.24 -16.51 2.64
CA PRO A 9 -28.22 -15.55 1.56
C PRO A 9 -26.99 -14.65 1.69
N THR A 10 -26.28 -14.43 0.59
CA THR A 10 -25.16 -13.49 0.51
C THR A 10 -25.45 -12.44 -0.54
N ALA A 11 -24.88 -11.24 -0.39
CA ALA A 11 -24.87 -10.23 -1.42
C ALA A 11 -23.44 -9.78 -1.69
N ALA A 12 -23.17 -9.29 -2.91
CA ALA A 12 -21.85 -8.87 -3.31
C ALA A 12 -21.89 -7.59 -4.16
N ALA A 13 -20.83 -6.80 -4.07
CA ALA A 13 -20.56 -5.67 -4.94
C ALA A 13 -19.12 -5.75 -5.45
N ASP A 14 -18.90 -5.32 -6.70
CA ASP A 14 -17.60 -5.28 -7.33
C ASP A 14 -17.33 -3.86 -7.85
N TRP A 15 -16.11 -3.34 -7.62
CA TRP A 15 -15.67 -2.05 -8.19
C TRP A 15 -14.14 -2.00 -8.32
N ARG A 16 -13.63 -0.90 -8.87
CA ARG A 16 -12.17 -0.69 -8.96
C ARG A 16 -11.69 0.26 -7.89
N ALA A 17 -10.61 -0.13 -7.20
CA ALA A 17 -9.85 0.73 -6.29
C ALA A 17 -8.39 0.25 -6.22
N LEU A 18 -7.46 1.13 -5.89
CA LEU A 18 -6.03 0.83 -5.73
C LEU A 18 -5.43 0.10 -6.95
N GLY A 19 -5.86 0.48 -8.17
CA GLY A 19 -5.39 -0.14 -9.42
C GLY A 19 -5.88 -1.56 -9.68
N THR A 20 -6.78 -2.12 -8.85
CA THR A 20 -7.28 -3.50 -8.96
C THR A 20 -8.79 -3.58 -8.84
N THR A 21 -9.34 -4.80 -8.94
CA THR A 21 -10.75 -5.07 -8.67
C THR A 21 -10.93 -5.42 -7.20
N VAL A 22 -11.87 -4.76 -6.55
CA VAL A 22 -12.32 -5.05 -5.20
C VAL A 22 -13.64 -5.81 -5.27
N ARG A 23 -13.78 -6.85 -4.47
CA ARG A 23 -15.02 -7.58 -4.28
C ARG A 23 -15.38 -7.63 -2.81
N LEU A 24 -16.55 -7.07 -2.48
CA LEU A 24 -17.16 -7.16 -1.16
C LEU A 24 -18.23 -8.25 -1.17
N VAL A 25 -18.21 -9.14 -0.22
CA VAL A 25 -19.27 -10.13 0.01
C VAL A 25 -19.76 -10.01 1.44
N VAL A 26 -21.06 -9.88 1.63
CA VAL A 26 -21.70 -9.81 2.95
C VAL A 26 -22.63 -10.99 3.16
N THR A 27 -22.74 -11.46 4.40
CA THR A 27 -23.62 -12.56 4.80
C THR A 27 -25.03 -12.10 5.16
N ASP A 28 -25.23 -10.79 5.26
CA ASP A 28 -26.55 -10.15 5.39
C ASP A 28 -26.73 -9.17 4.23
N PRO A 29 -27.57 -9.44 3.24
CA PRO A 29 -27.81 -8.57 2.10
C PRO A 29 -28.22 -7.15 2.45
N ALA A 30 -28.90 -6.94 3.59
CA ALA A 30 -29.33 -5.61 4.04
C ALA A 30 -28.18 -4.69 4.41
N LEU A 31 -26.99 -5.24 4.68
CA LEU A 31 -25.80 -4.48 5.07
C LEU A 31 -24.90 -4.13 3.88
N LEU A 32 -25.21 -4.58 2.65
CA LEU A 32 -24.31 -4.41 1.52
C LEU A 32 -23.94 -2.95 1.27
N ASP A 33 -24.91 -2.06 1.22
CA ASP A 33 -24.67 -0.65 0.92
C ASP A 33 -23.86 0.04 2.02
N SER A 34 -24.17 -0.24 3.28
CA SER A 34 -23.42 0.31 4.42
C SER A 34 -21.97 -0.16 4.44
N CYS A 35 -21.76 -1.45 4.22
CA CYS A 35 -20.41 -2.03 4.16
C CYS A 35 -19.63 -1.52 2.94
N ASN A 36 -20.30 -1.33 1.80
CA ASN A 36 -19.70 -0.76 0.60
C ASN A 36 -19.18 0.65 0.85
N LEU A 37 -20.01 1.52 1.46
CA LEU A 37 -19.60 2.89 1.81
C LEU A 37 -18.41 2.91 2.78
N LEU A 38 -18.43 2.06 3.82
CA LEU A 38 -17.34 1.95 4.78
C LEU A 38 -16.05 1.51 4.11
N LEU A 39 -16.10 0.44 3.30
CA LEU A 39 -14.93 -0.09 2.63
C LEU A 39 -14.38 0.89 1.58
N ALA A 40 -15.25 1.54 0.80
CA ALA A 40 -14.82 2.54 -0.18
C ALA A 40 -14.08 3.70 0.48
N ARG A 41 -14.57 4.19 1.62
CA ARG A 41 -13.90 5.22 2.43
C ARG A 41 -12.55 4.74 2.94
N GLN A 42 -12.48 3.54 3.51
CA GLN A 42 -11.24 2.97 4.03
C GLN A 42 -10.17 2.83 2.93
N LEU A 43 -10.57 2.34 1.74
CA LEU A 43 -9.66 2.22 0.60
C LEU A 43 -9.16 3.58 0.10
N ALA A 44 -10.01 4.60 0.12
CA ALA A 44 -9.62 5.96 -0.23
C ALA A 44 -8.62 6.55 0.78
N GLU A 45 -8.80 6.28 2.08
CA GLU A 45 -7.85 6.69 3.13
C GLU A 45 -6.50 5.99 2.97
N VAL A 46 -6.50 4.68 2.67
CA VAL A 46 -5.26 3.93 2.37
C VAL A 46 -4.56 4.46 1.13
N ASP A 47 -5.30 4.77 0.07
CA ASP A 47 -4.74 5.35 -1.16
C ASP A 47 -4.10 6.72 -0.90
N ALA A 48 -4.77 7.58 -0.14
CA ALA A 48 -4.24 8.89 0.20
C ALA A 48 -2.98 8.82 1.09
N ALA A 49 -2.90 7.85 1.99
CA ALA A 49 -1.75 7.70 2.88
C ALA A 49 -0.60 6.94 2.20
N CYS A 50 -0.86 5.82 1.54
CA CYS A 50 0.13 4.81 1.20
C CYS A 50 0.42 4.67 -0.31
N SER A 51 -0.27 5.40 -1.18
CA SER A 51 -0.07 5.26 -2.62
C SER A 51 1.29 5.79 -3.04
N ARG A 52 2.06 4.96 -3.74
CA ARG A 52 3.33 5.39 -4.36
C ARG A 52 3.13 6.03 -5.75
N PHE A 53 1.91 5.98 -6.29
CA PHE A 53 1.56 6.53 -7.61
C PHE A 53 0.85 7.88 -7.54
N ARG A 54 0.38 8.28 -6.36
CA ARG A 54 -0.23 9.58 -6.12
C ARG A 54 0.81 10.56 -5.61
N ALA A 55 1.02 11.66 -6.33
CA ALA A 55 1.96 12.70 -5.93
C ALA A 55 1.53 13.45 -4.65
N ASP A 56 0.24 13.40 -4.30
CA ASP A 56 -0.36 14.02 -3.12
C ASP A 56 -0.52 13.06 -1.92
N SER A 57 0.02 11.83 -2.00
CA SER A 57 -0.01 10.90 -0.87
C SER A 57 1.01 11.26 0.21
N GLU A 58 0.74 10.87 1.45
CA GLU A 58 1.72 11.03 2.54
C GLU A 58 3.02 10.27 2.25
N LEU A 59 2.93 9.06 1.67
CA LEU A 59 4.10 8.28 1.30
C LEU A 59 4.98 9.01 0.28
N ALA A 60 4.40 9.60 -0.77
CA ALA A 60 5.14 10.39 -1.75
C ALA A 60 5.81 11.63 -1.13
N ALA A 61 5.20 12.23 -0.12
CA ALA A 61 5.79 13.34 0.60
C ALA A 61 7.08 12.94 1.35
N LEU A 62 7.22 11.68 1.78
CA LEU A 62 8.43 11.19 2.45
C LEU A 62 9.67 11.25 1.54
N ASP A 63 9.52 11.03 0.24
CA ASP A 63 10.63 11.11 -0.73
C ASP A 63 11.27 12.51 -0.80
N THR A 64 10.52 13.53 -0.38
CA THR A 64 11.00 14.93 -0.39
C THR A 64 11.61 15.38 0.94
N THR A 65 11.65 14.50 1.94
CA THR A 65 12.11 14.89 3.29
C THR A 65 13.62 14.94 3.44
N HIS A 66 14.36 14.31 2.54
CA HIS A 66 15.82 14.25 2.55
C HIS A 66 16.40 13.81 3.90
N GLY A 67 15.89 12.72 4.43
CA GLY A 67 16.33 12.17 5.71
C GLY A 67 15.90 12.94 6.96
N ARG A 68 15.06 13.96 6.82
CA ARG A 68 14.55 14.70 7.98
C ARG A 68 13.39 13.94 8.65
N PRO A 69 13.29 14.00 10.00
CA PRO A 69 12.16 13.44 10.70
C PRO A 69 10.85 14.12 10.29
N VAL A 70 9.82 13.32 9.99
CA VAL A 70 8.49 13.80 9.64
C VAL A 70 7.44 12.98 10.38
N ARG A 71 6.43 13.68 10.88
CA ARG A 71 5.27 13.02 11.49
C ARG A 71 4.28 12.62 10.39
N VAL A 72 3.86 11.36 10.42
CA VAL A 72 2.89 10.79 9.48
C VAL A 72 1.57 10.45 10.19
N SER A 73 0.52 10.19 9.42
CA SER A 73 -0.74 9.73 9.97
C SER A 73 -0.60 8.37 10.68
N PRO A 74 -1.49 8.05 11.62
CA PRO A 74 -1.50 6.73 12.25
C PRO A 74 -1.60 5.58 11.23
N LEU A 75 -2.34 5.78 10.14
CA LEU A 75 -2.51 4.78 9.10
C LEU A 75 -1.20 4.49 8.36
N LEU A 76 -0.46 5.53 7.95
CA LEU A 76 0.84 5.34 7.31
C LEU A 76 1.89 4.80 8.29
N ALA A 77 1.87 5.25 9.56
CA ALA A 77 2.76 4.72 10.60
C ALA A 77 2.55 3.21 10.82
N GLU A 78 1.28 2.77 10.88
CA GLU A 78 0.95 1.34 10.99
C GLU A 78 1.43 0.55 9.77
N ALA A 79 1.17 1.05 8.56
CA ALA A 79 1.62 0.41 7.32
C ALA A 79 3.15 0.26 7.27
N LEU A 80 3.90 1.32 7.64
CA LEU A 80 5.35 1.29 7.73
C LEU A 80 5.85 0.31 8.79
N ALA A 81 5.21 0.27 9.97
CA ALA A 81 5.55 -0.69 11.02
C ALA A 81 5.37 -2.13 10.55
N VAL A 82 4.29 -2.44 9.83
CA VAL A 82 4.07 -3.77 9.23
C VAL A 82 5.14 -4.08 8.20
N ALA A 83 5.46 -3.15 7.31
CA ALA A 83 6.46 -3.32 6.26
C ALA A 83 7.87 -3.56 6.84
N LEU A 84 8.27 -2.82 7.88
CA LEU A 84 9.56 -3.00 8.55
C LEU A 84 9.65 -4.35 9.28
N ARG A 85 8.56 -4.78 9.95
CA ARG A 85 8.50 -6.14 10.54
C ARG A 85 8.62 -7.24 9.48
N ALA A 86 7.97 -7.07 8.33
CA ALA A 86 8.08 -8.02 7.22
C ALA A 86 9.51 -8.07 6.66
N ALA A 87 10.19 -6.93 6.54
CA ALA A 87 11.57 -6.84 6.13
C ALA A 87 12.50 -7.55 7.12
N GLU A 88 12.29 -7.35 8.41
CA GLU A 88 13.05 -8.03 9.47
C GLU A 88 12.82 -9.55 9.45
N ALA A 89 11.57 -9.99 9.40
CA ALA A 89 11.21 -11.41 9.39
C ALA A 89 11.74 -12.18 8.16
N THR A 90 12.00 -11.49 7.06
CA THR A 90 12.49 -12.06 5.80
C THR A 90 13.96 -11.75 5.52
N ASP A 91 14.67 -11.16 6.48
CA ASP A 91 16.06 -10.65 6.33
C ASP A 91 16.25 -9.80 5.06
N GLY A 92 15.23 -8.98 4.75
CA GLY A 92 15.23 -8.07 3.61
C GLY A 92 14.83 -8.68 2.26
N ALA A 93 14.32 -9.92 2.21
CA ALA A 93 13.72 -10.46 1.00
C ALA A 93 12.43 -9.67 0.62
N VAL A 94 11.72 -9.13 1.62
CA VAL A 94 10.75 -8.06 1.48
C VAL A 94 11.40 -6.77 1.96
N ASP A 95 11.53 -5.75 1.11
CA ASP A 95 12.17 -4.49 1.46
C ASP A 95 11.28 -3.29 1.03
N PRO A 96 10.75 -2.49 1.98
CA PRO A 96 9.92 -1.34 1.67
C PRO A 96 10.68 -0.18 1.01
N THR A 97 12.02 -0.22 0.96
CA THR A 97 12.83 0.87 0.40
C THR A 97 13.16 0.70 -1.08
N VAL A 98 12.60 -0.31 -1.75
CA VAL A 98 12.85 -0.58 -3.19
C VAL A 98 12.05 0.30 -4.15
N GLY A 99 11.31 1.30 -3.67
CA GLY A 99 10.44 2.15 -4.49
C GLY A 99 11.16 2.80 -5.68
N SER A 100 12.34 3.39 -5.46
CA SER A 100 13.17 3.99 -6.51
C SER A 100 13.70 2.96 -7.52
N ALA A 101 14.04 1.75 -7.06
CA ALA A 101 14.46 0.66 -7.91
C ALA A 101 13.31 0.16 -8.81
N MET A 102 12.08 0.07 -8.24
CA MET A 102 10.89 -0.29 -9.00
C MET A 102 10.55 0.74 -10.07
N ALA A 103 10.66 2.03 -9.75
CA ALA A 103 10.49 3.11 -10.72
C ALA A 103 11.55 3.06 -11.83
N ALA A 104 12.80 2.75 -11.49
CA ALA A 104 13.91 2.65 -12.46
C ALA A 104 13.72 1.52 -13.48
N ILE A 105 13.00 0.45 -13.15
CA ILE A 105 12.65 -0.63 -14.07
C ILE A 105 11.31 -0.39 -14.81
N GLY A 106 10.73 0.82 -14.69
CA GLY A 106 9.51 1.21 -15.38
C GLY A 106 8.21 0.98 -14.63
N TYR A 107 8.25 0.46 -13.39
CA TYR A 107 7.06 0.33 -12.55
C TYR A 107 6.85 1.58 -11.70
N ASP A 108 6.60 2.71 -12.36
CA ASP A 108 6.41 4.05 -11.81
C ASP A 108 4.94 4.51 -11.81
N ARG A 109 4.02 3.67 -12.29
CA ARG A 109 2.59 3.95 -12.45
C ARG A 109 1.75 2.70 -12.28
N ASP A 110 0.40 2.83 -12.36
CA ASP A 110 -0.52 1.68 -12.34
C ASP A 110 -0.08 0.60 -13.33
N PHE A 111 -0.16 -0.66 -12.92
CA PHE A 111 0.31 -1.81 -13.71
C PHE A 111 -0.36 -1.90 -15.09
N THR A 112 -1.62 -1.51 -15.19
CA THR A 112 -2.35 -1.47 -16.46
C THR A 112 -1.71 -0.53 -17.47
N LEU A 113 -1.12 0.57 -17.01
CA LEU A 113 -0.41 1.54 -17.84
C LEU A 113 1.02 1.10 -18.18
N VAL A 114 1.62 0.24 -17.36
CA VAL A 114 2.97 -0.31 -17.60
C VAL A 114 2.93 -1.38 -18.67
N SER A 115 1.91 -2.23 -18.69
CA SER A 115 1.78 -3.35 -19.63
C SER A 115 1.58 -2.89 -21.10
N GLU A 116 1.21 -1.64 -21.32
CA GLU A 116 1.01 -1.04 -22.65
C GLU A 116 2.23 -0.24 -23.14
N ASP A 117 3.31 -0.22 -22.35
CA ASP A 117 4.47 0.63 -22.59
C ASP A 117 5.65 -0.17 -23.16
N ASP A 118 5.90 -0.02 -24.45
CA ASP A 118 7.02 -0.67 -25.19
C ASP A 118 8.36 0.10 -25.07
N ARG A 119 8.46 1.10 -24.19
CA ARG A 119 9.70 1.87 -24.04
C ARG A 119 10.84 0.99 -23.51
N PRO A 120 12.05 1.12 -24.05
CA PRO A 120 13.19 0.37 -23.55
C PRO A 120 13.52 0.79 -22.11
N VAL A 121 13.64 -0.20 -21.23
CA VAL A 121 14.01 0.02 -19.83
C VAL A 121 15.50 0.35 -19.76
N SER A 122 15.85 1.57 -19.34
CA SER A 122 17.23 1.96 -19.06
C SER A 122 17.56 1.68 -17.60
N LEU A 123 18.21 0.57 -17.33
CA LEU A 123 18.53 0.15 -15.98
C LEU A 123 19.75 0.91 -15.43
N ARG A 124 19.53 1.78 -14.44
CA ARG A 124 20.60 2.35 -13.61
C ARG A 124 20.47 1.76 -12.20
N VAL A 125 21.33 0.82 -11.87
CA VAL A 125 21.35 0.22 -10.55
C VAL A 125 22.01 1.20 -9.55
N ARG A 126 21.23 1.70 -8.60
CA ARG A 126 21.72 2.39 -7.41
C ARG A 126 21.49 1.52 -6.19
N ARG A 127 22.41 1.56 -5.25
CA ARG A 127 22.23 0.82 -4.00
C ARG A 127 21.22 1.58 -3.13
N ALA A 128 20.06 0.96 -2.87
CA ALA A 128 19.12 1.51 -1.90
C ALA A 128 19.74 1.53 -0.51
N PRO A 129 19.42 2.53 0.35
CA PRO A 129 19.93 2.59 1.72
C PRO A 129 19.56 1.37 2.55
N GLY A 130 18.46 0.70 2.18
CA GLY A 130 17.93 -0.49 2.83
C GLY A 130 17.05 -0.17 4.04
N TRP A 131 16.11 -1.05 4.30
CA TRP A 131 15.08 -0.91 5.33
C TRP A 131 15.64 -0.69 6.75
N ARG A 132 16.85 -1.21 7.06
CA ARG A 132 17.48 -1.05 8.38
C ARG A 132 17.83 0.40 8.74
N ARG A 133 17.83 1.30 7.76
CA ARG A 133 18.09 2.73 7.95
C ARG A 133 16.80 3.56 8.10
N VAL A 134 15.65 2.98 7.85
CA VAL A 134 14.36 3.60 8.13
C VAL A 134 14.11 3.52 9.64
N THR A 135 13.79 4.63 10.26
CA THR A 135 13.39 4.65 11.67
C THR A 135 11.95 5.13 11.79
N LEU A 136 11.20 4.47 12.64
CA LEU A 136 9.83 4.82 13.00
C LEU A 136 9.70 4.83 14.52
N ASP A 137 9.28 5.95 15.05
CA ASP A 137 8.86 6.07 16.44
C ASP A 137 7.34 5.80 16.50
N PRO A 138 6.91 4.67 17.07
CA PRO A 138 5.50 4.30 17.09
C PRO A 138 4.65 5.18 17.99
N ASP A 139 5.24 5.83 19.02
CA ASP A 139 4.50 6.64 19.96
C ASP A 139 4.14 8.02 19.39
N THR A 140 5.03 8.59 18.60
CA THR A 140 4.83 9.90 17.98
C THR A 140 4.39 9.85 16.54
N GLY A 141 4.51 8.70 15.88
CA GLY A 141 4.32 8.55 14.43
C GLY A 141 5.39 9.28 13.62
N THR A 142 6.58 9.49 14.21
CA THR A 142 7.68 10.16 13.52
C THR A 142 8.51 9.14 12.74
N VAL A 143 8.71 9.39 11.44
CA VAL A 143 9.49 8.55 10.54
C VAL A 143 10.69 9.31 9.99
N VAL A 144 11.81 8.61 9.81
CA VAL A 144 12.97 9.09 9.05
C VAL A 144 13.24 8.07 7.93
N VAL A 145 13.16 8.53 6.69
CA VAL A 145 13.55 7.76 5.51
C VAL A 145 14.86 8.36 4.98
N PRO A 146 15.95 7.60 4.92
CA PRO A 146 17.22 8.13 4.43
C PRO A 146 17.16 8.44 2.95
N ASP A 147 17.93 9.43 2.50
CA ASP A 147 18.11 9.69 1.07
C ASP A 147 18.65 8.45 0.35
N GLY A 148 18.04 8.09 -0.80
CA GLY A 148 18.35 6.91 -1.59
C GLY A 148 18.69 7.21 -3.04
#